data_2dc59826b44016504bb98eb50a5b115b
#
_entry.id   2dc59826b44016504bb98eb50a5b115b
#
_cell.length_a   1.000
_cell.length_b   1.000
_cell.length_c   1.000
_cell.angle_alpha   90.00
_cell.angle_beta   90.00
_cell.angle_gamma   90.00
#
_symmetry.space_group_name_H-M   'P 1'
#
loop_
_entity.id
_entity.type
_entity.pdbx_description
1 polymer ?
#
loop_
_entity_poly.entity_id
_entity_poly.type
_entity_poly.pdbx_seq_one_letter_code
_entity_poly.pdbx_strand_id
1 'polypeptide(L)'
;MASKRSAGQTIIVQPFLTLASSSPRRKALLQSLGIKFCVINPNIDESVSQFESAVAYVKRISAEKAATQTPKNTAVILAADTCVSLDGDILGKPSNARDACEMLTRLSGKVHEVHTAVTIKSETRIETLLVTTAVK
;
A
#
# COMPACT_ATOMS: atom_id res chain seq x y z
N MET A 1 7.72 -34.94 8.34
CA MET A 1 7.31 -34.78 8.29
C MET A 1 6.72 -34.55 8.16
N ALA A 2 6.57 -34.58 8.16
CA ALA A 2 6.04 -34.16 8.18
C ALA A 2 5.53 -34.27 7.76
N SER A 3 5.42 -34.46 7.72
CA SER A 3 4.90 -34.51 7.49
C SER A 3 4.30 -34.87 7.05
N LYS A 4 4.17 -35.14 6.91
CA LYS A 4 3.56 -35.39 6.76
C LYS A 4 2.93 -35.43 6.25
N ARG A 5 3.00 -35.73 5.73
CA ARG A 5 2.30 -35.69 5.66
C ARG A 5 1.80 -36.43 5.34
N SER A 6 1.77 -37.00 5.25
CA SER A 6 1.17 -37.41 5.41
C SER A 6 0.55 -37.78 5.26
N ALA A 7 1.20 -38.74 4.99
CA ALA A 7 -0.11 -39.28 4.82
C ALA A 7 -1.16 -38.62 5.64
N GLY A 8 -2.34 -38.77 5.33
CA GLY A 8 -3.41 -38.23 6.13
C GLY A 8 -3.10 -36.97 6.91
N GLN A 9 -1.96 -36.46 6.63
CA GLN A 9 -1.49 -35.29 7.32
C GLN A 9 -2.17 -34.06 6.79
N THR A 10 -2.83 -33.32 7.65
CA THR A 10 -3.42 -32.06 7.28
C THR A 10 -2.32 -31.05 7.10
N ILE A 11 -2.16 -30.57 5.91
CA ILE A 11 -1.24 -29.50 5.63
C ILE A 11 -1.97 -28.20 5.83
N ILE A 12 -1.57 -27.46 6.85
CA ILE A 12 -2.08 -26.10 7.06
C ILE A 12 -1.28 -25.22 6.14
N VAL A 13 -1.92 -24.79 5.04
CA VAL A 13 -1.28 -23.83 4.13
C VAL A 13 -1.45 -22.45 4.72
N GLN A 14 -0.39 -21.94 5.30
CA GLN A 14 -0.37 -20.56 5.74
C GLN A 14 -0.34 -19.67 4.50
N PRO A 15 -1.12 -18.59 4.46
CA PRO A 15 -0.94 -17.60 3.40
C PRO A 15 0.47 -17.07 3.47
N PHE A 16 1.20 -17.18 2.38
CA PHE A 16 2.55 -16.59 2.34
C PHE A 16 2.52 -15.10 2.03
N LEU A 17 1.36 -14.54 1.75
CA LEU A 17 1.18 -13.11 1.45
C LEU A 17 0.48 -12.41 2.59
N THR A 18 1.07 -11.31 3.07
CA THR A 18 0.45 -10.44 4.04
C THR A 18 0.26 -9.06 3.41
N LEU A 19 -0.96 -8.57 3.42
CA LEU A 19 -1.26 -7.22 2.98
C LEU A 19 -1.18 -6.29 4.19
N ALA A 20 -0.20 -5.39 4.18
CA ALA A 20 -0.03 -4.37 5.21
C ALA A 20 -0.81 -3.11 4.78
N SER A 21 -2.11 -3.12 5.02
CA SER A 21 -2.97 -2.02 4.59
C SER A 21 -4.28 -2.04 5.35
N SER A 22 -4.79 -0.86 5.67
CA SER A 22 -6.14 -0.69 6.22
C SER A 22 -7.16 -0.35 5.13
N SER A 23 -6.76 -0.33 3.86
CA SER A 23 -7.63 0.02 2.74
C SER A 23 -8.58 -1.12 2.37
N PRO A 24 -9.90 -0.93 2.49
CA PRO A 24 -10.86 -1.95 2.03
C PRO A 24 -10.77 -2.22 0.54
N ARG A 25 -10.43 -1.20 -0.26
CA ARG A 25 -10.32 -1.35 -1.71
C ARG A 25 -9.16 -2.25 -2.11
N ARG A 26 -8.01 -2.09 -1.46
CA ARG A 26 -6.85 -2.95 -1.75
C ARG A 26 -7.13 -4.39 -1.35
N LYS A 27 -7.77 -4.58 -0.21
CA LYS A 27 -8.20 -5.90 0.22
C LYS A 27 -9.12 -6.54 -0.81
N ALA A 28 -10.13 -5.78 -1.28
CA ALA A 28 -11.08 -6.28 -2.27
C ALA A 28 -10.39 -6.64 -3.59
N LEU A 29 -9.40 -5.84 -4.02
CA LEU A 29 -8.65 -6.13 -5.24
C LEU A 29 -7.93 -7.48 -5.15
N LEU A 30 -7.26 -7.76 -4.04
CA LEU A 30 -6.57 -9.04 -3.85
C LEU A 30 -7.56 -10.20 -3.77
N GLN A 31 -8.69 -9.98 -3.11
CA GLN A 31 -9.75 -11.00 -3.05
C GLN A 31 -10.26 -11.34 -4.45
N SER A 32 -10.43 -10.33 -5.31
CA SER A 32 -10.91 -10.53 -6.66
C SER A 32 -9.96 -11.37 -7.52
N LEU A 33 -8.67 -11.39 -7.16
CA LEU A 33 -7.68 -12.20 -7.86
C LEU A 33 -7.62 -13.65 -7.37
N GLY A 34 -8.41 -14.00 -6.36
CA GLY A 34 -8.41 -15.35 -5.79
C GLY A 34 -7.16 -15.68 -4.99
N ILE A 35 -6.38 -14.68 -4.59
CA ILE A 35 -5.16 -14.88 -3.82
C ILE A 35 -5.53 -14.99 -2.34
N LYS A 36 -4.92 -15.98 -1.66
CA LYS A 36 -5.04 -16.10 -0.21
C LYS A 36 -4.02 -15.19 0.47
N PHE A 37 -4.45 -14.42 1.44
CA PHE A 37 -3.58 -13.48 2.14
C PHE A 37 -4.12 -13.17 3.53
N CYS A 38 -3.23 -12.71 4.41
CA CYS A 38 -3.58 -12.12 5.69
C CYS A 38 -3.55 -10.61 5.56
N VAL A 39 -4.29 -9.93 6.44
CA VAL A 39 -4.29 -8.46 6.50
C VAL A 39 -3.77 -8.03 7.85
N ILE A 40 -2.87 -7.07 7.85
CA ILE A 40 -2.44 -6.37 9.05
C ILE A 40 -2.65 -4.88 8.87
N ASN A 41 -2.85 -4.17 9.97
CA ASN A 41 -2.96 -2.71 9.94
C ASN A 41 -1.60 -2.11 10.27
N PRO A 42 -0.91 -1.52 9.28
CA PRO A 42 0.37 -0.86 9.54
C PRO A 42 0.10 0.49 10.19
N ASN A 43 0.42 0.61 11.45
CA ASN A 43 0.24 1.85 12.18
C ASN A 43 1.53 2.64 12.14
N ILE A 44 1.64 3.57 11.19
CA ILE A 44 2.82 4.42 11.01
C ILE A 44 2.40 5.88 10.93
N ASP A 45 3.36 6.76 11.14
CA ASP A 45 3.18 8.18 10.92
C ASP A 45 3.23 8.47 9.42
N GLU A 46 2.13 8.94 8.85
CA GLU A 46 2.03 9.22 7.41
C GLU A 46 2.22 10.70 7.10
N SER A 47 2.84 11.46 8.00
CA SER A 47 3.13 12.87 7.77
C SER A 47 4.08 13.05 6.60
N VAL A 48 3.89 14.12 5.84
CA VAL A 48 4.80 14.51 4.78
C VAL A 48 6.03 15.18 5.38
N SER A 49 7.22 14.75 4.97
CA SER A 49 8.45 15.39 5.42
C SER A 49 8.67 16.70 4.68
N GLN A 50 9.46 17.59 5.31
CA GLN A 50 9.76 18.88 4.71
C GLN A 50 10.44 18.68 3.35
N PHE A 51 9.98 19.41 2.33
CA PHE A 51 10.49 19.36 0.95
C PHE A 51 10.37 18.00 0.26
N GLU A 52 9.55 17.11 0.81
CA GLU A 52 9.35 15.79 0.21
C GLU A 52 8.43 15.89 -1.01
N SER A 53 8.86 15.32 -2.14
CA SER A 53 8.00 15.24 -3.33
C SER A 53 6.93 14.18 -3.14
N ALA A 54 5.86 14.27 -3.93
CA ALA A 54 4.79 13.27 -3.89
C ALA A 54 5.31 11.87 -4.20
N VAL A 55 6.20 11.75 -5.18
CA VAL A 55 6.81 10.46 -5.54
C VAL A 55 7.64 9.89 -4.40
N ALA A 56 8.51 10.72 -3.81
CA ALA A 56 9.33 10.29 -2.67
C ALA A 56 8.47 9.90 -1.48
N TYR A 57 7.42 10.67 -1.24
CA TYR A 57 6.49 10.42 -0.14
C TYR A 57 5.81 9.06 -0.25
N VAL A 58 5.17 8.74 -1.40
CA VAL A 58 4.46 7.46 -1.52
C VAL A 58 5.40 6.28 -1.49
N LYS A 59 6.61 6.43 -2.04
CA LYS A 59 7.63 5.38 -1.96
C LYS A 59 8.06 5.14 -0.52
N ARG A 60 8.32 6.20 0.22
CA ARG A 60 8.70 6.10 1.63
C ARG A 60 7.60 5.47 2.47
N ILE A 61 6.37 5.95 2.32
CA ILE A 61 5.25 5.46 3.13
C ILE A 61 4.96 3.99 2.82
N SER A 62 4.96 3.59 1.55
CA SER A 62 4.73 2.18 1.22
C SER A 62 5.82 1.27 1.80
N ALA A 63 7.07 1.73 1.77
CA ALA A 63 8.18 0.98 2.35
C ALA A 63 8.09 0.90 3.88
N GLU A 64 7.70 1.99 4.53
CA GLU A 64 7.52 2.00 5.99
C GLU A 64 6.37 1.09 6.43
N LYS A 65 5.29 1.07 5.66
CA LYS A 65 4.18 0.14 5.93
C LYS A 65 4.64 -1.31 5.82
N ALA A 66 5.41 -1.63 4.80
CA ALA A 66 5.96 -2.98 4.65
C ALA A 66 6.94 -3.33 5.78
N ALA A 67 7.67 -2.34 6.28
CA ALA A 67 8.67 -2.54 7.34
C ALA A 67 8.05 -2.81 8.71
N THR A 68 6.75 -2.61 8.88
CA THR A 68 6.07 -2.88 10.16
C THR A 68 6.03 -4.38 10.48
N GLN A 69 6.30 -5.22 9.48
CA GLN A 69 6.28 -6.67 9.65
C GLN A 69 7.59 -7.26 9.18
N THR A 70 8.00 -8.35 9.84
CA THR A 70 9.17 -9.11 9.42
C THR A 70 8.68 -10.37 8.70
N PRO A 71 8.97 -10.52 7.40
CA PRO A 71 8.59 -11.74 6.71
C PRO A 71 9.41 -12.92 7.20
N LYS A 72 8.79 -14.09 7.25
CA LYS A 72 9.45 -15.33 7.68
C LYS A 72 9.38 -16.36 6.57
N ASN A 73 10.46 -17.09 6.38
CA ASN A 73 10.56 -18.14 5.36
C ASN A 73 10.29 -17.57 3.97
N THR A 74 9.32 -18.10 3.26
CA THR A 74 8.95 -17.62 1.92
C THR A 74 7.85 -16.58 1.95
N ALA A 75 7.53 -16.05 3.14
CA ALA A 75 6.47 -15.07 3.28
C ALA A 75 6.84 -13.76 2.57
N VAL A 76 5.81 -13.11 2.07
CA VAL A 76 5.94 -11.84 1.35
C VAL A 76 4.97 -10.84 1.96
N ILE A 77 5.44 -9.62 2.12
CA ILE A 77 4.62 -8.52 2.60
C ILE A 77 4.40 -7.55 1.45
N LEU A 78 3.14 -7.20 1.24
CA LEU A 78 2.72 -6.24 0.23
C LEU A 78 2.15 -5.02 0.92
N ALA A 79 2.67 -3.86 0.57
CA ALA A 79 2.16 -2.59 1.06
C ALA A 79 2.07 -1.60 -0.09
N ALA A 80 1.24 -0.60 0.07
CA ALA A 80 1.08 0.42 -0.96
C ALA A 80 0.67 1.75 -0.34
N ASP A 81 0.95 2.81 -1.06
CA ASP A 81 0.45 4.13 -0.72
C ASP A 81 0.08 4.88 -1.99
N THR A 82 -0.92 5.74 -1.89
CA THR A 82 -1.40 6.55 -3.00
C THR A 82 -1.55 7.98 -2.52
N CYS A 83 -1.08 8.92 -3.33
CA CYS A 83 -1.36 10.32 -3.06
C CYS A 83 -1.70 11.06 -4.35
N VAL A 84 -2.37 12.18 -4.18
CA VAL A 84 -2.73 13.11 -5.26
C VAL A 84 -1.82 14.32 -5.14
N SER A 85 -1.27 14.78 -6.27
CA SER A 85 -0.51 16.02 -6.28
C SER A 85 -1.03 16.96 -7.35
N LEU A 86 -0.98 18.25 -7.05
CA LEU A 86 -1.36 19.31 -7.97
C LEU A 86 -0.30 20.39 -7.89
N ASP A 87 0.35 20.66 -9.02
CA ASP A 87 1.40 21.70 -9.10
C ASP A 87 2.48 21.53 -8.02
N GLY A 88 2.83 20.29 -7.72
CA GLY A 88 3.83 19.98 -6.71
C GLY A 88 3.32 19.87 -5.28
N ASP A 89 2.08 20.26 -5.04
CA ASP A 89 1.46 20.14 -3.71
C ASP A 89 0.84 18.76 -3.52
N ILE A 90 1.15 18.13 -2.40
CA ILE A 90 0.53 16.87 -2.02
C ILE A 90 -0.81 17.19 -1.36
N LEU A 91 -1.90 16.64 -1.92
CA LEU A 91 -3.23 16.78 -1.35
C LEU A 91 -3.53 15.57 -0.47
N GLY A 92 -3.67 15.80 0.83
CA GLY A 92 -4.00 14.75 1.78
C GLY A 92 -5.48 14.41 1.78
N LYS A 93 -5.88 13.54 2.68
CA LYS A 93 -7.30 13.22 2.86
C LYS A 93 -8.03 14.42 3.45
N PRO A 94 -9.23 14.74 2.95
CA PRO A 94 -10.00 15.82 3.54
C PRO A 94 -10.40 15.48 4.98
N SER A 95 -10.34 16.46 5.85
CA SER A 95 -10.70 16.29 7.25
C SER A 95 -12.19 16.46 7.50
N ASN A 96 -12.91 17.09 6.58
CA ASN A 96 -14.36 17.28 6.65
C ASN A 96 -14.91 17.60 5.27
N ALA A 97 -16.24 17.78 5.18
CA ALA A 97 -16.91 18.05 3.91
C ALA A 97 -16.46 19.35 3.26
N ARG A 98 -16.21 20.40 4.07
CA ARG A 98 -15.74 21.68 3.56
C ARG A 98 -14.36 21.56 2.93
N ASP A 99 -13.47 20.84 3.60
CA ASP A 99 -12.12 20.60 3.11
C ASP A 99 -12.16 19.79 1.79
N ALA A 100 -13.04 18.79 1.71
CA ALA A 100 -13.24 18.03 0.49
C ALA A 100 -13.73 18.92 -0.66
N CYS A 101 -14.66 19.84 -0.40
CA CYS A 101 -15.13 20.79 -1.40
C CYS A 101 -14.01 21.71 -1.90
N GLU A 102 -13.16 22.18 -0.99
CA GLU A 102 -12.02 23.03 -1.35
C GLU A 102 -11.03 22.27 -2.22
N MET A 103 -10.75 21.03 -1.90
CA MET A 103 -9.88 20.19 -2.71
C MET A 103 -10.43 19.96 -4.11
N LEU A 104 -11.72 19.64 -4.21
CA LEU A 104 -12.37 19.44 -5.50
C LEU A 104 -12.36 20.71 -6.33
N THR A 105 -12.55 21.87 -5.70
CA THR A 105 -12.47 23.16 -6.36
C THR A 105 -11.08 23.41 -6.92
N ARG A 106 -10.03 23.08 -6.16
CA ARG A 106 -8.66 23.23 -6.63
C ARG A 106 -8.38 22.33 -7.83
N LEU A 107 -8.92 21.11 -7.86
CA LEU A 107 -8.69 20.15 -8.92
C LEU A 107 -9.50 20.42 -10.19
N SER A 108 -10.61 21.14 -10.06
CA SER A 108 -11.54 21.36 -11.15
C SER A 108 -10.87 22.11 -12.31
N GLY A 109 -11.02 21.55 -13.52
CA GLY A 109 -10.45 22.16 -14.72
C GLY A 109 -8.95 22.08 -14.86
N LYS A 110 -8.28 21.34 -13.97
CA LYS A 110 -6.83 21.20 -13.96
C LYS A 110 -6.42 19.75 -14.13
N VAL A 111 -5.22 19.54 -14.65
CA VAL A 111 -4.60 18.21 -14.66
C VAL A 111 -3.85 18.04 -13.35
N HIS A 112 -4.15 16.96 -12.65
CA HIS A 112 -3.41 16.58 -11.45
C HIS A 112 -2.83 15.18 -11.63
N GLU A 113 -1.96 14.79 -10.72
CA GLU A 113 -1.32 13.48 -10.77
C GLU A 113 -1.72 12.63 -9.58
N VAL A 114 -1.90 11.35 -9.84
CA VAL A 114 -2.12 10.34 -8.81
C VAL A 114 -0.90 9.41 -8.84
N HIS A 115 -0.21 9.31 -7.72
CA HIS A 115 0.96 8.46 -7.58
C HIS A 115 0.64 7.31 -6.66
N THR A 116 0.92 6.10 -7.11
CA THR A 116 0.79 4.90 -6.28
C THR A 116 2.13 4.19 -6.23
N ALA A 117 2.63 3.95 -5.04
CA ALA A 117 3.80 3.13 -4.84
C ALA A 117 3.38 1.82 -4.20
N VAL A 118 3.96 0.73 -4.66
CA VAL A 118 3.74 -0.61 -4.13
C VAL A 118 5.08 -1.17 -3.70
N THR A 119 5.17 -1.59 -2.45
CA THR A 119 6.38 -2.21 -1.91
C THR A 119 6.12 -3.68 -1.64
N ILE A 120 7.01 -4.52 -2.16
CA ILE A 120 7.00 -5.96 -1.93
C ILE A 120 8.25 -6.30 -1.15
N LYS A 121 8.07 -6.94 -0.01
CA LYS A 121 9.17 -7.27 0.89
C LYS A 121 9.17 -8.76 1.20
N SER A 122 10.30 -9.41 0.97
CA SER A 122 10.54 -10.77 1.43
C SER A 122 11.68 -10.76 2.46
N GLU A 123 12.10 -11.92 2.90
CA GLU A 123 13.22 -12.03 3.84
C GLU A 123 14.52 -11.46 3.27
N THR A 124 14.71 -11.57 1.95
CA THR A 124 15.97 -11.24 1.28
C THR A 124 15.90 -10.06 0.34
N ARG A 125 14.69 -9.59 -0.01
CA ARG A 125 14.52 -8.51 -0.99
C ARG A 125 13.43 -7.56 -0.59
N ILE A 126 13.62 -6.32 -1.02
CA ILE A 126 12.57 -5.30 -0.95
C ILE A 126 12.59 -4.55 -2.29
N GLU A 127 11.41 -4.40 -2.89
CA GLU A 127 11.26 -3.65 -4.14
C GLU A 127 10.07 -2.72 -4.02
N THR A 128 10.23 -1.54 -4.58
CA THR A 128 9.15 -0.56 -4.64
C THR A 128 8.92 -0.15 -6.09
N LEU A 129 7.69 -0.28 -6.54
CA LEU A 129 7.25 0.11 -7.87
C LEU A 129 6.40 1.37 -7.77
N LEU A 130 6.47 2.21 -8.79
CA LEU A 130 5.70 3.46 -8.84
C LEU A 130 4.88 3.50 -10.11
N VAL A 131 3.61 3.89 -9.98
CA VAL A 131 2.74 4.21 -11.10
C VAL A 131 2.22 5.63 -10.92
N THR A 132 2.37 6.44 -11.93
CA THR A 132 1.86 7.80 -11.94
C THR A 132 0.83 7.94 -13.06
N THR A 133 -0.32 8.49 -12.73
CA THR A 133 -1.41 8.73 -13.67
C THR A 133 -1.78 10.20 -13.65
N ALA A 134 -1.86 10.80 -14.84
CA ALA A 134 -2.39 12.15 -14.98
C ALA A 134 -3.90 12.06 -15.10
N VAL A 135 -4.60 12.88 -14.35
CA VAL A 135 -6.06 12.91 -14.30
C VAL A 135 -6.52 14.34 -14.53
N LYS A 136 -7.54 14.49 -15.39
CA LYS A 136 -8.10 15.79 -15.72
C LYS A 136 -9.50 15.92 -15.11
#